data_711be67059c47d7ca09997975600c1cb
#
_entry.id   711be67059c47d7ca09997975600c1cb
#
_cell.length_a   1.000
_cell.length_b   1.000
_cell.length_c   1.000
_cell.angle_alpha   90.00
_cell.angle_beta   90.00
_cell.angle_gamma   90.00
#
_symmetry.space_group_name_H-M   'P 1'
#
loop_
_entity.id
_entity.type
_entity.pdbx_description
1 polymer ?
#
loop_
_entity_poly.entity_id
_entity_poly.type
_entity_poly.pdbx_seq_one_letter_code
_entity_poly.pdbx_strand_id
1 'polypeptide(L)'
;MSEAGEGDEFQLRSVQVSDAVQLAFDEWPARGPRIVFLHATGFSRGCWRPHAQRVAARSQPVSLDLRGHGASSKPPAPYRWSLLVDDIVSLLVAEDWSNVLLVGHSVGGATAVQVAARLPERVAALVLVEAVVTPDRPPAAAGAGEAPSPLVERTLRRRARWSSRAEAGRYLRARPPYDSWDAEVFAGWLDSGVIPTDDGGVELSCPPWVEASVFTETRGSTAAQDLAHVSCPTWIARATGDRGLRSTCPPQVAQTIPTASETVIEGSGHFLPLENVSVVVTLLNAALDHMGKASSSDG
;
A
#
# COMPACT_ATOMS: atom_id res chain seq x y z
N MET A 1 21.47 16.32 22.45
CA MET A 1 21.11 14.91 22.67
C MET A 1 19.75 14.92 23.33
N SER A 2 18.66 14.86 22.55
CA SER A 2 17.31 14.68 23.08
C SER A 2 17.06 13.19 23.14
N GLU A 3 16.71 12.69 24.31
CA GLU A 3 16.23 11.33 24.53
C GLU A 3 15.03 11.09 23.62
N ALA A 4 15.19 10.32 22.56
CA ALA A 4 14.07 9.71 21.86
C ALA A 4 13.48 8.70 22.85
N GLY A 5 12.26 8.95 23.31
CA GLY A 5 11.58 8.12 24.29
C GLY A 5 11.37 6.71 23.74
N GLU A 6 11.64 5.71 24.58
CA GLU A 6 11.43 4.27 24.33
C GLU A 6 9.96 3.86 23.98
N GLY A 7 9.08 4.82 23.72
CA GLY A 7 7.65 4.62 23.51
C GLY A 7 7.11 4.78 22.07
N ASP A 8 7.95 5.16 21.10
CA ASP A 8 7.52 5.47 19.73
C ASP A 8 7.96 4.45 18.67
N GLU A 9 8.58 3.34 19.09
CA GLU A 9 9.10 2.32 18.20
C GLU A 9 8.02 1.28 17.87
N PHE A 10 7.89 0.93 16.58
CA PHE A 10 6.97 -0.11 16.13
C PHE A 10 7.52 -1.51 16.47
N GLN A 11 6.62 -2.49 16.55
CA GLN A 11 6.95 -3.91 16.68
C GLN A 11 6.57 -4.65 15.41
N LEU A 12 7.45 -5.54 14.93
CA LEU A 12 7.11 -6.47 13.85
C LEU A 12 6.21 -7.57 14.40
N ARG A 13 5.02 -7.67 13.84
CA ARG A 13 4.04 -8.73 14.13
C ARG A 13 3.69 -9.52 12.87
N SER A 14 3.06 -10.66 13.04
CA SER A 14 2.47 -11.42 11.94
C SER A 14 1.20 -12.15 12.39
N VAL A 15 0.25 -12.29 11.45
CA VAL A 15 -1.05 -12.93 11.67
C VAL A 15 -1.33 -13.91 10.55
N GLN A 16 -1.78 -15.13 10.92
CA GLN A 16 -2.23 -16.14 9.96
C GLN A 16 -3.62 -15.74 9.44
N VAL A 17 -3.76 -15.50 8.14
CA VAL A 17 -5.03 -15.11 7.50
C VAL A 17 -5.65 -16.22 6.67
N SER A 18 -4.88 -17.24 6.33
CA SER A 18 -5.36 -18.49 5.71
C SER A 18 -4.33 -19.60 5.94
N ASP A 19 -4.63 -20.85 5.59
CA ASP A 19 -3.70 -21.99 5.75
C ASP A 19 -2.34 -21.75 5.08
N ALA A 20 -2.32 -20.98 3.99
CA ALA A 20 -1.12 -20.72 3.17
C ALA A 20 -0.49 -19.34 3.39
N VAL A 21 -1.14 -18.42 4.11
CA VAL A 21 -0.73 -17.01 4.16
C VAL A 21 -0.70 -16.48 5.58
N GLN A 22 0.48 -16.07 6.00
CA GLN A 22 0.74 -15.21 7.14
C GLN A 22 1.09 -13.83 6.63
N LEU A 23 0.44 -12.78 7.14
CA LEU A 23 0.77 -11.38 6.84
C LEU A 23 1.64 -10.81 7.95
N ALA A 24 2.70 -10.09 7.56
CA ALA A 24 3.60 -9.40 8.45
C ALA A 24 3.36 -7.88 8.41
N PHE A 25 3.51 -7.20 9.53
CA PHE A 25 3.31 -5.76 9.63
C PHE A 25 4.12 -5.14 10.78
N ASP A 26 4.49 -3.89 10.61
CA ASP A 26 5.00 -3.03 11.69
C ASP A 26 3.78 -2.41 12.38
N GLU A 27 3.65 -2.57 13.70
CA GLU A 27 2.57 -2.00 14.51
C GLU A 27 3.12 -1.04 15.54
N TRP A 28 2.59 0.18 15.57
CA TRP A 28 2.90 1.20 16.59
C TRP A 28 1.97 1.07 17.79
N PRO A 29 2.39 1.62 18.96
CA PRO A 29 1.53 1.64 20.15
C PRO A 29 0.18 2.31 19.90
N ALA A 30 -0.88 1.80 20.52
CA ALA A 30 -2.24 2.33 20.39
C ALA A 30 -2.38 3.68 21.11
N ARG A 31 -2.61 4.76 20.34
CA ARG A 31 -2.84 6.12 20.85
C ARG A 31 -4.09 6.78 20.24
N GLY A 32 -4.91 6.01 19.54
CA GLY A 32 -6.12 6.47 18.87
C GLY A 32 -6.60 5.49 17.81
N PRO A 33 -7.34 5.95 16.78
CA PRO A 33 -7.87 5.11 15.72
C PRO A 33 -6.78 4.32 15.00
N ARG A 34 -7.09 3.08 14.57
CA ARG A 34 -6.17 2.25 13.81
C ARG A 34 -6.09 2.72 12.37
N ILE A 35 -4.86 2.82 11.85
CA ILE A 35 -4.56 3.14 10.46
C ILE A 35 -3.83 1.94 9.84
N VAL A 36 -4.36 1.36 8.78
CA VAL A 36 -3.71 0.25 8.06
C VAL A 36 -3.22 0.74 6.71
N PHE A 37 -1.90 0.68 6.50
CA PHE A 37 -1.24 1.11 5.27
C PHE A 37 -0.97 -0.07 4.35
N LEU A 38 -1.42 0.04 3.09
CA LEU A 38 -1.29 -0.95 2.03
C LEU A 38 -0.40 -0.38 0.92
N HIS A 39 0.77 -1.01 0.70
CA HIS A 39 1.76 -0.53 -0.27
C HIS A 39 1.44 -0.93 -1.72
N ALA A 40 2.19 -0.39 -2.68
CA ALA A 40 2.11 -0.74 -4.10
C ALA A 40 2.86 -2.03 -4.42
N THR A 41 2.57 -2.62 -5.60
CA THR A 41 3.25 -3.80 -6.14
C THR A 41 4.77 -3.63 -6.14
N GLY A 42 5.49 -4.63 -5.65
CA GLY A 42 6.96 -4.65 -5.62
C GLY A 42 7.59 -3.92 -4.44
N PHE A 43 6.81 -3.28 -3.58
CA PHE A 43 7.30 -2.57 -2.40
C PHE A 43 7.07 -3.37 -1.11
N SER A 44 7.14 -2.71 0.04
CA SER A 44 6.98 -3.34 1.35
C SER A 44 6.52 -2.32 2.40
N ARG A 45 6.14 -2.82 3.57
CA ARG A 45 5.67 -2.03 4.72
C ARG A 45 6.57 -0.83 5.06
N GLY A 46 7.88 -0.96 4.90
CA GLY A 46 8.82 0.10 5.23
C GLY A 46 8.64 1.41 4.45
N CYS A 47 7.96 1.38 3.28
CA CYS A 47 7.60 2.59 2.55
C CYS A 47 6.73 3.55 3.37
N TRP A 48 5.94 3.03 4.29
CA TRP A 48 4.97 3.78 5.06
C TRP A 48 5.48 4.24 6.43
N ARG A 49 6.66 3.77 6.87
CA ARG A 49 7.21 4.14 8.21
C ARG A 49 7.27 5.64 8.45
N PRO A 50 7.76 6.49 7.52
CA PRO A 50 7.80 7.92 7.75
C PRO A 50 6.41 8.56 7.91
N HIS A 51 5.41 8.05 7.19
CA HIS A 51 4.03 8.51 7.32
C HIS A 51 3.42 8.08 8.65
N ALA A 52 3.58 6.79 8.99
CA ALA A 52 3.10 6.20 10.23
C ALA A 52 3.65 6.94 11.45
N GLN A 53 4.94 7.21 11.48
CA GLN A 53 5.60 7.91 12.58
C GLN A 53 5.03 9.32 12.82
N ARG A 54 4.68 10.05 11.74
CA ARG A 54 4.14 11.40 11.84
C ARG A 54 2.71 11.47 12.40
N VAL A 55 1.99 10.35 12.44
CA VAL A 55 0.64 10.26 12.98
C VAL A 55 0.52 9.36 14.22
N ALA A 56 1.59 8.70 14.63
CA ALA A 56 1.62 7.73 15.75
C ALA A 56 1.22 8.35 17.10
N ALA A 57 1.46 9.65 17.30
CA ALA A 57 1.10 10.34 18.54
C ALA A 57 -0.42 10.39 18.79
N ARG A 58 -1.26 10.19 17.76
CA ARG A 58 -2.73 10.30 17.85
C ARG A 58 -3.50 9.17 17.19
N SER A 59 -2.80 8.08 16.81
CA SER A 59 -3.37 6.93 16.13
C SER A 59 -2.62 5.65 16.50
N GLN A 60 -3.06 4.52 15.97
CA GLN A 60 -2.34 3.26 15.97
C GLN A 60 -2.02 2.86 14.54
N PRO A 61 -0.88 3.29 13.97
CA PRO A 61 -0.48 2.88 12.66
C PRO A 61 -0.11 1.39 12.59
N VAL A 62 -0.47 0.76 11.47
CA VAL A 62 -0.09 -0.59 11.09
C VAL A 62 0.37 -0.55 9.64
N SER A 63 1.64 -0.79 9.39
CA SER A 63 2.18 -0.83 8.03
C SER A 63 2.37 -2.27 7.59
N LEU A 64 1.63 -2.71 6.58
CA LEU A 64 1.48 -4.11 6.21
C LEU A 64 2.34 -4.48 5.00
N ASP A 65 2.92 -5.69 5.01
CA ASP A 65 3.40 -6.36 3.79
C ASP A 65 2.26 -7.19 3.18
N LEU A 66 1.85 -6.86 1.97
CA LEU A 66 0.89 -7.67 1.21
C LEU A 66 1.46 -9.07 0.94
N ARG A 67 0.59 -10.10 0.69
CA ARG A 67 1.07 -11.42 0.28
C ARG A 67 2.11 -11.32 -0.83
N GLY A 68 3.15 -12.14 -0.77
CA GLY A 68 4.25 -12.13 -1.72
C GLY A 68 5.32 -11.07 -1.48
N HIS A 69 5.11 -10.12 -0.59
CA HIS A 69 6.00 -8.99 -0.34
C HIS A 69 6.59 -9.03 1.07
N GLY A 70 7.72 -8.35 1.24
CA GLY A 70 8.35 -8.17 2.54
C GLY A 70 8.55 -9.47 3.31
N ALA A 71 8.09 -9.48 4.56
CA ALA A 71 8.12 -10.64 5.46
C ALA A 71 6.85 -11.51 5.41
N SER A 72 5.83 -11.11 4.62
CA SER A 72 4.62 -11.92 4.42
C SER A 72 4.90 -13.17 3.58
N SER A 73 4.03 -14.18 3.72
CA SER A 73 4.11 -15.45 2.99
C SER A 73 4.12 -15.25 1.49
N LYS A 74 4.88 -16.10 0.80
CA LYS A 74 5.05 -16.11 -0.66
C LYS A 74 4.54 -17.42 -1.26
N PRO A 75 3.19 -17.65 -1.25
CA PRO A 75 2.61 -18.85 -1.85
C PRO A 75 2.90 -18.88 -3.36
N PRO A 76 2.74 -20.04 -4.04
CA PRO A 76 2.82 -20.11 -5.49
C PRO A 76 1.83 -19.16 -6.19
N ALA A 77 2.20 -18.67 -7.39
CA ALA A 77 1.30 -17.90 -8.24
C ALA A 77 0.02 -18.70 -8.61
N PRO A 78 -1.09 -18.02 -9.00
CA PRO A 78 -1.20 -16.60 -9.34
C PRO A 78 -1.47 -15.68 -8.15
N TYR A 79 -0.98 -14.44 -8.24
CA TYR A 79 -1.24 -13.38 -7.25
C TYR A 79 -2.42 -12.50 -7.69
N ARG A 80 -3.63 -13.09 -7.72
CA ARG A 80 -4.85 -12.37 -8.09
C ARG A 80 -5.16 -11.27 -7.09
N TRP A 81 -5.65 -10.15 -7.57
CA TRP A 81 -5.98 -9.01 -6.72
C TRP A 81 -7.12 -9.32 -5.74
N SER A 82 -8.05 -10.21 -6.11
CA SER A 82 -9.07 -10.71 -5.17
C SER A 82 -8.47 -11.38 -3.94
N LEU A 83 -7.34 -12.10 -4.10
CA LEU A 83 -6.67 -12.73 -2.97
C LEU A 83 -6.00 -11.71 -2.03
N LEU A 84 -5.54 -10.56 -2.55
CA LEU A 84 -5.06 -9.46 -1.71
C LEU A 84 -6.20 -8.89 -0.86
N VAL A 85 -7.38 -8.77 -1.45
CA VAL A 85 -8.59 -8.31 -0.74
C VAL A 85 -9.00 -9.31 0.32
N ASP A 86 -9.07 -10.60 -0.02
CA ASP A 86 -9.45 -11.67 0.92
C ASP A 86 -8.51 -11.73 2.13
N ASP A 87 -7.20 -11.51 1.94
CA ASP A 87 -6.23 -11.43 3.04
C ASP A 87 -6.51 -10.28 4.00
N ILE A 88 -6.79 -9.08 3.47
CA ILE A 88 -7.06 -7.92 4.33
C ILE A 88 -8.40 -8.09 5.06
N VAL A 89 -9.42 -8.60 4.38
CA VAL A 89 -10.70 -8.97 5.02
C VAL A 89 -10.46 -9.94 6.16
N SER A 90 -9.70 -11.02 5.91
CA SER A 90 -9.37 -12.02 6.92
C SER A 90 -8.57 -11.45 8.09
N LEU A 91 -7.62 -10.53 7.82
CA LEU A 91 -6.85 -9.84 8.84
C LEU A 91 -7.76 -9.00 9.76
N LEU A 92 -8.65 -8.17 9.18
CA LEU A 92 -9.56 -7.32 9.94
C LEU A 92 -10.51 -8.16 10.82
N VAL A 93 -10.94 -9.31 10.32
CA VAL A 93 -11.81 -10.23 11.07
C VAL A 93 -11.03 -10.98 12.15
N ALA A 94 -9.85 -11.54 11.85
CA ALA A 94 -9.05 -12.33 12.77
C ALA A 94 -8.55 -11.52 13.98
N GLU A 95 -8.18 -10.25 13.77
CA GLU A 95 -7.73 -9.34 14.80
C GLU A 95 -8.89 -8.53 15.42
N ASP A 96 -10.12 -8.79 15.00
CA ASP A 96 -11.33 -8.05 15.37
C ASP A 96 -11.16 -6.51 15.25
N TRP A 97 -10.49 -6.08 14.18
CA TRP A 97 -10.28 -4.65 13.93
C TRP A 97 -11.53 -4.03 13.30
N SER A 98 -12.00 -2.98 13.93
CA SER A 98 -13.11 -2.13 13.48
C SER A 98 -12.74 -0.66 13.61
N ASN A 99 -13.54 0.23 13.04
CA ASN A 99 -13.27 1.67 12.99
C ASN A 99 -11.88 2.00 12.39
N VAL A 100 -11.53 1.29 11.29
CA VAL A 100 -10.19 1.36 10.69
C VAL A 100 -10.15 2.42 9.60
N LEU A 101 -9.10 3.24 9.57
CA LEU A 101 -8.71 4.04 8.41
C LEU A 101 -7.80 3.18 7.52
N LEU A 102 -8.25 2.85 6.31
CA LEU A 102 -7.39 2.19 5.32
C LEU A 102 -6.70 3.24 4.44
N VAL A 103 -5.40 3.07 4.27
CA VAL A 103 -4.54 3.92 3.42
C VAL A 103 -3.94 3.06 2.33
N GLY A 104 -4.15 3.38 1.06
CA GLY A 104 -3.68 2.54 -0.02
C GLY A 104 -3.01 3.29 -1.16
N HIS A 105 -1.86 2.78 -1.60
CA HIS A 105 -1.15 3.22 -2.79
C HIS A 105 -1.26 2.18 -3.91
N SER A 106 -1.60 2.63 -5.11
CA SER A 106 -1.61 1.75 -6.30
C SER A 106 -2.52 0.52 -6.12
N VAL A 107 -2.00 -0.71 -6.19
CA VAL A 107 -2.73 -1.94 -5.89
C VAL A 107 -3.29 -1.94 -4.45
N GLY A 108 -2.53 -1.40 -3.49
CA GLY A 108 -3.01 -1.22 -2.11
C GLY A 108 -4.25 -0.32 -2.04
N GLY A 109 -4.33 0.72 -2.89
CA GLY A 109 -5.51 1.57 -3.02
C GLY A 109 -6.71 0.85 -3.62
N ALA A 110 -6.49 0.06 -4.68
CA ALA A 110 -7.54 -0.79 -5.24
C ALA A 110 -8.05 -1.84 -4.24
N THR A 111 -7.13 -2.42 -3.46
CA THR A 111 -7.47 -3.36 -2.37
C THR A 111 -8.29 -2.65 -1.29
N ALA A 112 -7.90 -1.44 -0.86
CA ALA A 112 -8.62 -0.68 0.16
C ALA A 112 -10.06 -0.35 -0.25
N VAL A 113 -10.29 0.04 -1.51
CA VAL A 113 -11.65 0.25 -2.08
C VAL A 113 -12.50 -1.00 -1.95
N GLN A 114 -11.97 -2.15 -2.39
CA GLN A 114 -12.70 -3.42 -2.38
C GLN A 114 -12.98 -3.92 -0.95
N VAL A 115 -12.04 -3.73 -0.02
CA VAL A 115 -12.23 -4.07 1.40
C VAL A 115 -13.31 -3.19 2.03
N ALA A 116 -13.29 -1.87 1.78
CA ALA A 116 -14.29 -0.94 2.31
C ALA A 116 -15.70 -1.24 1.79
N ALA A 117 -15.82 -1.66 0.52
CA ALA A 117 -17.09 -2.08 -0.05
C ALA A 117 -17.61 -3.41 0.56
N ARG A 118 -16.72 -4.33 0.96
CA ARG A 118 -17.07 -5.64 1.56
C ARG A 118 -17.35 -5.58 3.06
N LEU A 119 -16.66 -4.69 3.78
CA LEU A 119 -16.73 -4.56 5.24
C LEU A 119 -17.00 -3.10 5.66
N PRO A 120 -18.12 -2.50 5.20
CA PRO A 120 -18.43 -1.11 5.49
C PRO A 120 -18.56 -0.83 7.00
N GLU A 121 -18.91 -1.84 7.80
CA GLU A 121 -19.04 -1.76 9.25
C GLU A 121 -17.67 -1.74 9.98
N ARG A 122 -16.57 -2.15 9.31
CA ARG A 122 -15.23 -2.16 9.89
C ARG A 122 -14.35 -1.00 9.41
N VAL A 123 -14.61 -0.49 8.21
CA VAL A 123 -13.81 0.57 7.58
C VAL A 123 -14.50 1.92 7.77
N ALA A 124 -13.94 2.74 8.65
CA ALA A 124 -14.48 4.06 8.98
C ALA A 124 -14.08 5.16 8.01
N ALA A 125 -12.93 5.00 7.32
CA ALA A 125 -12.44 6.02 6.38
C ALA A 125 -11.42 5.43 5.40
N LEU A 126 -11.22 6.12 4.26
CA LEU A 126 -10.20 5.80 3.26
C LEU A 126 -9.28 6.99 2.97
N VAL A 127 -7.99 6.71 2.79
CA VAL A 127 -7.05 7.60 2.09
C VAL A 127 -6.47 6.84 0.90
N LEU A 128 -6.78 7.30 -0.30
CA LEU A 128 -6.35 6.68 -1.56
C LEU A 128 -5.30 7.57 -2.24
N VAL A 129 -4.11 7.02 -2.47
CA VAL A 129 -3.01 7.73 -3.14
C VAL A 129 -2.65 6.99 -4.41
N GLU A 130 -2.91 7.63 -5.56
CA GLU A 130 -2.62 7.03 -6.87
C GLU A 130 -3.15 5.59 -6.99
N ALA A 131 -4.36 5.34 -6.47
CA ALA A 131 -5.00 4.03 -6.52
C ALA A 131 -5.18 3.56 -7.96
N VAL A 132 -4.86 2.29 -8.25
CA VAL A 132 -5.08 1.70 -9.58
C VAL A 132 -6.52 1.27 -9.71
N VAL A 133 -7.34 2.18 -10.24
CA VAL A 133 -8.75 1.92 -10.57
C VAL A 133 -8.97 2.24 -12.04
N THR A 134 -9.43 1.27 -12.81
CA THR A 134 -9.66 1.42 -14.26
C THR A 134 -11.13 1.21 -14.59
N PRO A 135 -11.98 2.26 -14.53
CA PRO A 135 -13.43 2.13 -14.69
C PRO A 135 -13.87 1.53 -16.03
N ASP A 136 -13.13 1.83 -17.09
CA ASP A 136 -13.52 1.48 -18.47
C ASP A 136 -12.87 0.18 -18.98
N ARG A 137 -12.20 -0.58 -18.13
CA ARG A 137 -11.52 -1.79 -18.55
C ARG A 137 -12.32 -3.02 -18.16
N PRO A 138 -12.92 -3.75 -19.11
CA PRO A 138 -13.62 -4.98 -18.79
C PRO A 138 -12.67 -6.01 -18.18
N PRO A 139 -13.15 -6.85 -17.25
CA PRO A 139 -12.37 -7.97 -16.72
C PRO A 139 -11.84 -8.83 -17.88
N ALA A 140 -10.61 -9.28 -17.76
CA ALA A 140 -10.06 -10.22 -18.77
C ALA A 140 -10.86 -11.53 -18.71
N ALA A 141 -11.25 -12.04 -19.87
CA ALA A 141 -11.78 -13.41 -19.94
C ALA A 141 -10.72 -14.37 -19.42
N ALA A 142 -11.09 -15.25 -18.50
CA ALA A 142 -10.17 -16.26 -17.98
C ALA A 142 -9.64 -17.12 -19.15
N GLY A 143 -8.30 -17.18 -19.31
CA GLY A 143 -7.65 -18.02 -20.33
C GLY A 143 -7.23 -17.32 -21.61
N ALA A 144 -7.38 -16.01 -21.76
CA ALA A 144 -6.78 -15.31 -22.90
C ALA A 144 -5.25 -15.31 -22.78
N GLY A 145 -4.60 -16.16 -23.57
CA GLY A 145 -3.14 -16.27 -23.66
C GLY A 145 -2.50 -15.05 -24.33
N GLU A 146 -2.66 -13.88 -23.74
CA GLU A 146 -1.98 -12.66 -24.19
C GLU A 146 -0.49 -12.73 -23.84
N ALA A 147 0.35 -12.23 -24.74
CA ALA A 147 1.77 -12.05 -24.45
C ALA A 147 1.97 -11.17 -23.20
N PRO A 148 2.99 -11.43 -22.38
CA PRO A 148 3.30 -10.60 -21.21
C PRO A 148 3.45 -9.14 -21.62
N SER A 149 2.91 -8.23 -20.79
CA SER A 149 3.09 -6.79 -21.06
C SER A 149 4.57 -6.41 -20.93
N PRO A 150 5.03 -5.33 -21.60
CA PRO A 150 6.42 -4.85 -21.46
C PRO A 150 6.83 -4.58 -20.00
N LEU A 151 5.88 -4.22 -19.15
CA LEU A 151 6.10 -4.04 -17.71
C LEU A 151 6.44 -5.37 -17.04
N VAL A 152 5.66 -6.42 -17.31
CA VAL A 152 5.88 -7.77 -16.77
C VAL A 152 7.24 -8.31 -17.22
N GLU A 153 7.56 -8.19 -18.50
CA GLU A 153 8.86 -8.65 -19.02
C GLU A 153 10.04 -7.92 -18.38
N ARG A 154 9.95 -6.59 -18.24
CA ARG A 154 10.99 -5.79 -17.58
C ARG A 154 11.14 -6.19 -16.10
N THR A 155 10.02 -6.43 -15.41
CA THR A 155 10.02 -6.86 -14.02
C THR A 155 10.75 -8.19 -13.86
N LEU A 156 10.48 -9.17 -14.70
CA LEU A 156 11.15 -10.49 -14.65
C LEU A 156 12.66 -10.42 -14.90
N ARG A 157 13.13 -9.40 -15.64
CA ARG A 157 14.56 -9.22 -15.97
C ARG A 157 15.31 -8.31 -15.01
N ARG A 158 14.62 -7.70 -14.04
CA ARG A 158 15.28 -6.77 -13.11
C ARG A 158 16.29 -7.48 -12.21
N ARG A 159 17.40 -6.79 -11.91
CA ARG A 159 18.35 -7.28 -10.91
C ARG A 159 17.66 -7.36 -9.54
N ALA A 160 17.78 -8.50 -8.88
CA ALA A 160 17.12 -8.79 -7.61
C ALA A 160 18.10 -9.19 -6.50
N ARG A 161 19.41 -9.36 -6.78
CA ARG A 161 20.42 -9.80 -5.79
C ARG A 161 21.67 -8.93 -5.83
N TRP A 162 22.26 -8.74 -4.66
CA TRP A 162 23.50 -7.96 -4.45
C TRP A 162 24.35 -8.62 -3.35
N SER A 163 25.64 -8.26 -3.31
CA SER A 163 26.57 -8.75 -2.30
C SER A 163 26.32 -8.16 -0.90
N SER A 164 25.64 -7.03 -0.80
CA SER A 164 25.33 -6.38 0.46
C SER A 164 24.14 -5.41 0.32
N ARG A 165 23.49 -5.08 1.45
CA ARG A 165 22.45 -4.05 1.53
C ARG A 165 22.97 -2.68 1.07
N ALA A 166 24.22 -2.35 1.38
CA ALA A 166 24.83 -1.10 0.94
C ALA A 166 24.99 -1.04 -0.60
N GLU A 167 25.36 -2.16 -1.24
CA GLU A 167 25.41 -2.23 -2.70
C GLU A 167 24.01 -2.12 -3.30
N ALA A 168 23.02 -2.85 -2.76
CA ALA A 168 21.64 -2.76 -3.19
C ALA A 168 21.11 -1.32 -3.11
N GLY A 169 21.33 -0.65 -1.98
CA GLY A 169 20.91 0.73 -1.75
C GLY A 169 21.50 1.70 -2.77
N ARG A 170 22.82 1.65 -3.00
CA ARG A 170 23.48 2.49 -4.02
C ARG A 170 22.96 2.20 -5.44
N TYR A 171 22.80 0.91 -5.78
CA TYR A 171 22.34 0.49 -7.09
C TYR A 171 20.91 0.97 -7.38
N LEU A 172 20.01 0.80 -6.43
CA LEU A 172 18.60 1.14 -6.57
C LEU A 172 18.42 2.67 -6.51
N ARG A 173 19.03 3.37 -5.55
CA ARG A 173 18.93 4.83 -5.41
C ARG A 173 19.38 5.60 -6.66
N ALA A 174 20.26 5.04 -7.47
CA ALA A 174 20.72 5.65 -8.72
C ALA A 174 19.80 5.40 -9.93
N ARG A 175 18.60 4.85 -9.72
CA ARG A 175 17.70 4.41 -10.82
C ARG A 175 16.23 4.67 -10.52
N PRO A 176 15.43 5.00 -11.56
CA PRO A 176 13.98 5.04 -11.41
C PRO A 176 13.40 3.68 -10.93
N PRO A 177 12.37 3.74 -10.09
CA PRO A 177 11.73 4.94 -9.55
C PRO A 177 12.38 5.49 -8.27
N TYR A 178 13.40 4.85 -7.74
CA TYR A 178 13.94 5.11 -6.39
C TYR A 178 14.75 6.41 -6.29
N ASP A 179 15.21 6.95 -7.42
CA ASP A 179 16.03 8.16 -7.49
C ASP A 179 15.28 9.44 -7.06
N SER A 180 13.95 9.45 -7.22
CA SER A 180 13.09 10.58 -6.84
C SER A 180 12.46 10.45 -5.45
N TRP A 181 12.59 9.29 -4.79
CA TRP A 181 11.92 9.08 -3.50
C TRP A 181 12.46 9.96 -2.39
N ASP A 182 11.62 10.28 -1.43
CA ASP A 182 12.05 10.83 -0.15
C ASP A 182 13.12 9.93 0.50
N ALA A 183 14.09 10.54 1.18
CA ALA A 183 15.23 9.80 1.73
C ALA A 183 14.81 8.85 2.87
N GLU A 184 13.87 9.29 3.74
CA GLU A 184 13.37 8.47 4.85
C GLU A 184 12.51 7.32 4.33
N VAL A 185 11.70 7.56 3.29
CA VAL A 185 10.90 6.52 2.63
C VAL A 185 11.79 5.47 1.99
N PHE A 186 12.83 5.89 1.27
CA PHE A 186 13.78 4.97 0.67
C PHE A 186 14.53 4.15 1.72
N ALA A 187 14.96 4.78 2.82
CA ALA A 187 15.66 4.08 3.90
C ALA A 187 14.75 3.03 4.58
N GLY A 188 13.50 3.41 4.90
CA GLY A 188 12.50 2.50 5.47
C GLY A 188 12.18 1.33 4.54
N TRP A 189 12.01 1.61 3.24
CA TRP A 189 11.80 0.57 2.25
C TRP A 189 13.03 -0.35 2.12
N LEU A 190 14.24 0.18 2.05
CA LEU A 190 15.46 -0.62 1.91
C LEU A 190 15.63 -1.60 3.08
N ASP A 191 15.18 -1.21 4.27
CA ASP A 191 15.23 -2.08 5.46
C ASP A 191 14.34 -3.32 5.34
N SER A 192 13.12 -3.19 4.84
CA SER A 192 12.15 -4.28 4.72
C SER A 192 12.03 -4.86 3.30
N GLY A 193 12.42 -4.10 2.29
CA GLY A 193 12.35 -4.46 0.86
C GLY A 193 13.56 -5.23 0.35
N VAL A 194 14.64 -5.32 1.15
CA VAL A 194 15.85 -6.09 0.84
C VAL A 194 16.22 -6.98 2.03
N ILE A 195 16.25 -8.29 1.82
CA ILE A 195 16.45 -9.30 2.88
C ILE A 195 17.78 -10.05 2.70
N PRO A 196 18.38 -10.56 3.78
CA PRO A 196 19.57 -11.41 3.70
C PRO A 196 19.29 -12.71 2.94
N THR A 197 20.32 -13.27 2.32
CA THR A 197 20.33 -14.61 1.72
C THR A 197 21.33 -15.51 2.43
N ASP A 198 21.15 -16.84 2.34
CA ASP A 198 21.96 -17.84 3.03
C ASP A 198 23.44 -17.80 2.61
N ASP A 199 23.74 -17.31 1.41
CA ASP A 199 25.10 -17.15 0.88
C ASP A 199 25.80 -15.84 1.32
N GLY A 200 25.18 -15.09 2.25
CA GLY A 200 25.73 -13.86 2.82
C GLY A 200 25.46 -12.61 1.98
N GLY A 201 24.73 -12.72 0.87
CA GLY A 201 24.26 -11.61 0.07
C GLY A 201 22.92 -11.08 0.56
N VAL A 202 22.25 -10.30 -0.32
CA VAL A 202 20.91 -9.79 -0.11
C VAL A 202 20.10 -9.87 -1.39
N GLU A 203 18.76 -9.98 -1.23
CA GLU A 203 17.83 -9.98 -2.36
C GLU A 203 16.58 -9.14 -2.09
N LEU A 204 15.83 -8.85 -3.15
CA LEU A 204 14.52 -8.21 -3.02
C LEU A 204 13.57 -9.10 -2.22
N SER A 205 12.91 -8.54 -1.22
CA SER A 205 11.91 -9.24 -0.40
C SER A 205 10.61 -9.55 -1.17
N CYS A 206 10.35 -8.81 -2.27
CA CYS A 206 9.37 -9.17 -3.29
C CYS A 206 10.12 -9.72 -4.51
N PRO A 207 10.16 -11.05 -4.73
CA PRO A 207 10.83 -11.62 -5.88
C PRO A 207 10.22 -11.13 -7.21
N PRO A 208 11.02 -10.96 -8.27
CA PRO A 208 10.52 -10.49 -9.58
C PRO A 208 9.34 -11.28 -10.14
N TRP A 209 9.28 -12.59 -9.89
CA TRP A 209 8.18 -13.44 -10.36
C TRP A 209 6.87 -13.16 -9.62
N VAL A 210 6.92 -12.78 -8.33
CA VAL A 210 5.76 -12.33 -7.55
C VAL A 210 5.25 -11.01 -8.10
N GLU A 211 6.12 -10.03 -8.20
CA GLU A 211 5.80 -8.69 -8.73
C GLU A 211 5.19 -8.78 -10.13
N ALA A 212 5.79 -9.60 -11.00
CA ALA A 212 5.28 -9.86 -12.35
C ALA A 212 3.89 -10.51 -12.35
N SER A 213 3.64 -11.46 -11.42
CA SER A 213 2.34 -12.09 -11.27
C SER A 213 1.27 -11.09 -10.83
N VAL A 214 1.56 -10.20 -9.87
CA VAL A 214 0.62 -9.15 -9.44
C VAL A 214 0.29 -8.20 -10.61
N PHE A 215 1.28 -7.80 -11.43
CA PHE A 215 1.03 -6.98 -12.63
C PHE A 215 0.19 -7.69 -13.70
N THR A 216 0.39 -9.00 -13.88
CA THR A 216 -0.40 -9.80 -14.82
C THR A 216 -1.88 -9.84 -14.43
N GLU A 217 -2.17 -9.89 -13.14
CA GLU A 217 -3.52 -10.03 -12.59
C GLU A 217 -4.29 -8.70 -12.44
N THR A 218 -3.75 -7.58 -12.89
CA THR A 218 -4.38 -6.23 -12.81
C THR A 218 -5.78 -6.20 -13.43
N ARG A 219 -6.01 -6.98 -14.49
CA ARG A 219 -7.31 -7.05 -15.21
C ARG A 219 -8.40 -7.77 -14.41
N GLY A 220 -8.06 -8.51 -13.38
CA GLY A 220 -9.01 -9.20 -12.51
C GLY A 220 -9.53 -8.35 -11.36
N SER A 221 -9.16 -7.07 -11.29
CA SER A 221 -9.63 -6.16 -10.25
C SER A 221 -11.09 -5.74 -10.48
N THR A 222 -11.89 -5.80 -9.43
CA THR A 222 -13.28 -5.27 -9.41
C THR A 222 -13.36 -3.89 -8.77
N ALA A 223 -12.24 -3.26 -8.44
CA ALA A 223 -12.22 -2.00 -7.69
C ALA A 223 -13.08 -0.89 -8.33
N ALA A 224 -13.19 -0.87 -9.68
CA ALA A 224 -14.02 0.11 -10.38
C ALA A 224 -15.52 -0.10 -10.14
N GLN A 225 -15.97 -1.35 -10.08
CA GLN A 225 -17.34 -1.72 -9.78
C GLN A 225 -17.70 -1.46 -8.32
N ASP A 226 -16.71 -1.59 -7.43
CA ASP A 226 -16.88 -1.47 -5.99
C ASP A 226 -16.88 0.00 -5.50
N LEU A 227 -16.45 0.98 -6.34
CA LEU A 227 -16.43 2.42 -5.97
C LEU A 227 -17.78 2.93 -5.47
N ALA A 228 -18.87 2.56 -6.14
CA ALA A 228 -20.22 3.02 -5.77
C ALA A 228 -20.73 2.43 -4.45
N HIS A 229 -20.09 1.37 -3.94
CA HIS A 229 -20.41 0.72 -2.68
C HIS A 229 -19.57 1.25 -1.50
N VAL A 230 -18.61 2.12 -1.75
CA VAL A 230 -17.84 2.79 -0.69
C VAL A 230 -18.72 3.86 -0.04
N SER A 231 -19.09 3.66 1.21
CA SER A 231 -19.94 4.56 1.99
C SER A 231 -19.20 5.45 2.99
N CYS A 232 -17.96 5.08 3.36
CA CYS A 232 -17.18 5.84 4.32
C CYS A 232 -16.53 7.10 3.69
N PRO A 233 -16.25 8.13 4.49
CA PRO A 233 -15.47 9.30 4.07
C PRO A 233 -14.16 8.90 3.41
N THR A 234 -13.85 9.51 2.26
CA THR A 234 -12.70 9.12 1.43
C THR A 234 -11.91 10.37 0.99
N TRP A 235 -10.60 10.37 1.25
CA TRP A 235 -9.66 11.37 0.78
C TRP A 235 -8.80 10.78 -0.32
N ILE A 236 -8.68 11.48 -1.45
CA ILE A 236 -7.94 11.01 -2.62
C ILE A 236 -6.84 12.01 -2.95
N ALA A 237 -5.58 11.53 -3.03
CA ALA A 237 -4.49 12.26 -3.65
C ALA A 237 -4.25 11.69 -5.05
N ARG A 238 -4.42 12.54 -6.06
CA ARG A 238 -4.18 12.21 -7.46
C ARG A 238 -3.08 13.12 -8.02
N ALA A 239 -2.10 12.53 -8.70
CA ALA A 239 -1.06 13.24 -9.42
C ALA A 239 -1.54 13.70 -10.80
N THR A 240 -0.95 14.77 -11.36
CA THR A 240 -1.22 15.18 -12.74
C THR A 240 -0.55 14.30 -13.78
N GLY A 241 0.48 13.52 -13.38
CA GLY A 241 1.19 12.59 -14.26
C GLY A 241 2.35 13.22 -15.02
N ASP A 242 2.87 14.36 -14.58
CA ASP A 242 3.89 15.14 -15.30
C ASP A 242 5.31 14.57 -15.14
N ARG A 243 5.55 13.66 -14.22
CA ARG A 243 6.84 13.00 -14.01
C ARG A 243 6.81 11.54 -14.42
N GLY A 244 7.13 11.25 -15.68
CA GLY A 244 7.55 9.94 -16.19
C GLY A 244 6.54 8.79 -16.15
N LEU A 245 5.74 8.66 -15.09
CA LEU A 245 4.63 7.71 -14.98
C LEU A 245 3.31 8.48 -14.85
N ARG A 246 2.40 8.22 -15.77
CA ARG A 246 1.05 8.78 -15.73
C ARG A 246 0.35 8.39 -14.44
N SER A 247 -0.52 9.27 -13.96
CA SER A 247 -1.45 8.94 -12.89
C SER A 247 -2.26 7.69 -13.26
N THR A 248 -2.46 6.81 -12.29
CA THR A 248 -3.27 5.59 -12.41
C THR A 248 -4.62 5.72 -11.71
N CYS A 249 -4.85 6.87 -11.07
CA CYS A 249 -6.10 7.21 -10.40
C CYS A 249 -6.87 8.23 -11.29
N PRO A 250 -7.85 7.79 -12.10
CA PRO A 250 -8.59 8.70 -12.95
C PRO A 250 -9.57 9.55 -12.13
N PRO A 251 -9.95 10.77 -12.61
CA PRO A 251 -10.89 11.65 -11.90
C PRO A 251 -12.24 11.01 -11.57
N GLN A 252 -12.65 10.02 -12.35
CA GLN A 252 -13.88 9.26 -12.14
C GLN A 252 -13.93 8.57 -10.78
N VAL A 253 -12.79 8.25 -10.16
CA VAL A 253 -12.76 7.64 -8.82
C VAL A 253 -13.42 8.56 -7.80
N ALA A 254 -13.02 9.84 -7.77
CA ALA A 254 -13.63 10.83 -6.88
C ALA A 254 -15.08 11.15 -7.23
N GLN A 255 -15.45 11.09 -8.51
CA GLN A 255 -16.82 11.35 -8.98
C GLN A 255 -17.77 10.20 -8.62
N THR A 256 -17.27 8.97 -8.48
CA THR A 256 -18.10 7.78 -8.22
C THR A 256 -18.32 7.52 -6.72
N ILE A 257 -17.35 7.85 -5.88
CA ILE A 257 -17.49 7.71 -4.42
C ILE A 257 -18.23 8.94 -3.86
N PRO A 258 -19.45 8.80 -3.33
CA PRO A 258 -20.27 9.96 -2.92
C PRO A 258 -19.64 10.82 -1.80
N THR A 259 -18.80 10.20 -0.98
CA THR A 259 -18.16 10.81 0.19
C THR A 259 -16.71 11.26 -0.07
N ALA A 260 -16.27 11.25 -1.35
CA ALA A 260 -14.89 11.54 -1.68
C ALA A 260 -14.57 13.05 -1.73
N SER A 261 -13.37 13.38 -1.24
CA SER A 261 -12.68 14.65 -1.46
C SER A 261 -11.40 14.39 -2.23
N GLU A 262 -11.18 15.07 -3.36
CA GLU A 262 -9.97 14.93 -4.18
C GLU A 262 -9.02 16.10 -3.98
N THR A 263 -7.73 15.81 -3.84
CA THR A 263 -6.63 16.76 -3.92
C THR A 263 -5.75 16.39 -5.11
N VAL A 264 -5.64 17.28 -6.09
CA VAL A 264 -4.78 17.11 -7.26
C VAL A 264 -3.41 17.70 -6.98
N ILE A 265 -2.35 16.91 -7.17
CA ILE A 265 -0.96 17.30 -6.91
C ILE A 265 -0.23 17.48 -8.24
N GLU A 266 0.03 18.75 -8.57
CA GLU A 266 0.76 19.11 -9.78
C GLU A 266 2.25 18.70 -9.68
N GLY A 267 2.87 18.42 -10.83
CA GLY A 267 4.28 18.07 -10.93
C GLY A 267 4.65 16.74 -10.29
N SER A 268 3.67 15.89 -9.98
CA SER A 268 3.85 14.56 -9.38
C SER A 268 3.41 13.45 -10.32
N GLY A 269 3.84 12.21 -10.02
CA GLY A 269 3.49 11.01 -10.77
C GLY A 269 2.97 9.90 -9.85
N HIS A 270 2.93 8.69 -10.40
CA HIS A 270 2.40 7.50 -9.70
C HIS A 270 3.06 7.22 -8.34
N PHE A 271 4.31 7.66 -8.13
CA PHE A 271 5.03 7.45 -6.87
C PHE A 271 4.87 8.58 -5.86
N LEU A 272 3.83 9.41 -6.01
CA LEU A 272 3.48 10.53 -5.14
C LEU A 272 3.69 10.26 -3.63
N PRO A 273 3.21 9.15 -3.02
CA PRO A 273 3.38 8.96 -1.58
C PRO A 273 4.84 8.67 -1.18
N LEU A 274 5.65 8.21 -2.13
CA LEU A 274 7.06 7.88 -1.90
C LEU A 274 7.98 9.08 -2.13
N GLU A 275 7.49 10.08 -2.84
CA GLU A 275 8.21 11.32 -3.17
C GLU A 275 7.82 12.48 -2.26
N ASN A 276 6.60 12.46 -1.69
CA ASN A 276 6.04 13.57 -0.91
C ASN A 276 5.24 13.09 0.31
N VAL A 277 5.95 12.84 1.40
CA VAL A 277 5.38 12.38 2.67
C VAL A 277 4.34 13.37 3.22
N SER A 278 4.57 14.68 3.09
CA SER A 278 3.73 15.71 3.70
C SER A 278 2.31 15.76 3.11
N VAL A 279 2.15 15.51 1.81
CA VAL A 279 0.82 15.42 1.17
C VAL A 279 -0.02 14.35 1.82
N VAL A 280 0.53 13.14 1.97
CA VAL A 280 -0.20 12.02 2.57
C VAL A 280 -0.51 12.29 4.04
N VAL A 281 0.46 12.82 4.80
CA VAL A 281 0.26 13.17 6.22
C VAL A 281 -0.84 14.22 6.41
N THR A 282 -0.96 15.17 5.48
CA THR A 282 -2.06 16.14 5.49
C THR A 282 -3.43 15.45 5.36
N LEU A 283 -3.56 14.49 4.42
CA LEU A 283 -4.80 13.74 4.25
C LEU A 283 -5.08 12.82 5.45
N LEU A 284 -4.05 12.18 6.02
CA LEU A 284 -4.19 11.37 7.23
C LEU A 284 -4.72 12.20 8.41
N ASN A 285 -4.18 13.40 8.61
CA ASN A 285 -4.66 14.29 9.68
C ASN A 285 -6.11 14.72 9.45
N ALA A 286 -6.50 15.05 8.21
CA ALA A 286 -7.88 15.39 7.88
C ALA A 286 -8.85 14.22 8.16
N ALA A 287 -8.45 12.99 7.83
CA ALA A 287 -9.22 11.78 8.10
C ALA A 287 -9.35 11.53 9.61
N LEU A 288 -8.26 11.63 10.37
CA LEU A 288 -8.25 11.46 11.83
C LEU A 288 -9.09 12.52 12.55
N ASP A 289 -9.07 13.78 12.09
CA ASP A 289 -9.90 14.86 12.63
C ASP A 289 -11.39 14.60 12.38
N HIS A 290 -11.73 14.02 11.24
CA HIS A 290 -13.10 13.61 10.93
C HIS A 290 -13.57 12.47 11.85
N MET A 291 -12.77 11.42 11.99
CA MET A 291 -13.08 10.27 12.85
C MET A 291 -13.23 10.67 14.32
N GLY A 292 -12.40 11.59 14.81
CA GLY A 292 -12.49 12.10 16.18
C GLY A 292 -13.78 12.87 16.46
N LYS A 293 -14.30 13.62 15.47
CA LYS A 293 -15.58 14.34 15.61
C LYS A 293 -16.78 13.40 15.62
N ALA A 294 -16.77 12.36 14.80
CA ALA A 294 -17.83 11.34 14.76
C ALA A 294 -17.96 10.62 16.11
N SER A 295 -16.84 10.23 16.72
CA SER A 295 -16.85 9.58 18.04
C SER A 295 -17.35 10.48 19.20
N SER A 296 -17.27 11.81 19.07
CA SER A 296 -17.74 12.76 20.07
C SER A 296 -19.22 13.15 19.94
N SER A 297 -19.87 12.83 18.82
CA SER A 297 -21.29 13.11 18.56
C SER A 297 -22.21 11.98 19.00
N ASP A 298 -21.72 10.79 19.28
CA ASP A 298 -22.47 9.59 19.66
C ASP A 298 -22.41 9.32 21.20
N GLY A 299 -21.81 10.20 21.99
CA GLY A 299 -21.73 10.17 23.46
C GLY A 299 -22.50 11.31 24.08
#